data_b323b6a1cef51e9d240ff39bc6e9e977
#
_entry.id   b323b6a1cef51e9d240ff39bc6e9e977
#
_cell.length_a   1.000
_cell.length_b   1.000
_cell.length_c   1.000
_cell.angle_alpha   90.00
_cell.angle_beta   90.00
_cell.angle_gamma   90.00
#
_symmetry.space_group_name_H-M   'P 1'
#
loop_
_entity.id
_entity.type
_entity.pdbx_description
1 polymer ?
#
loop_
_entity_poly.entity_id
_entity_poly.type
_entity_poly.pdbx_seq_one_letter_code
_entity_poly.pdbx_strand_id
1 'polypeptide(L)'
;VNTYCDPCARATSKELSEIKKTLLKDHPKPKYGDHCDLCDKPVYRHKSEIPEGVDGRWGWQCDHDHDTKEFRGWLCKSCNTGLGGIGDTIESVERALRYLTK
;
A
#
# COMPACT_ATOMS: atom_id res chain seq x y z
N VAL A 1 11.89 8.51 5.99
CA VAL A 1 11.69 7.55 7.03
C VAL A 1 10.27 7.02 7.02
N ASN A 2 10.16 5.75 7.13
CA ASN A 2 8.88 5.08 7.07
C ASN A 2 8.31 4.89 8.47
N THR A 3 7.96 5.98 9.12
CA THR A 3 7.43 5.92 10.47
C THR A 3 6.15 5.11 10.56
N TYR A 4 5.34 5.16 9.51
CA TYR A 4 4.12 4.36 9.45
C TYR A 4 4.40 2.86 9.52
N CYS A 5 5.62 2.44 9.16
CA CYS A 5 6.04 1.05 9.21
C CYS A 5 6.78 0.68 10.49
N ASP A 6 6.99 1.63 11.39
CA ASP A 6 7.77 1.37 12.59
C ASP A 6 7.30 0.14 13.37
N PRO A 7 6.02 -0.03 13.69
CA PRO A 7 5.57 -1.25 14.37
C PRO A 7 5.86 -2.51 13.57
N CYS A 8 5.72 -2.44 12.24
CA CYS A 8 6.01 -3.56 11.36
C CYS A 8 7.50 -3.75 11.15
N ALA A 9 8.25 -2.66 11.02
CA ALA A 9 9.69 -2.71 10.80
C ALA A 9 10.43 -3.27 12.00
N ARG A 10 9.89 -3.10 13.21
CA ARG A 10 10.47 -3.62 14.44
C ARG A 10 10.08 -5.07 14.68
N ALA A 11 9.07 -5.58 13.98
CA ALA A 11 8.70 -6.97 14.07
C ALA A 11 9.85 -7.83 13.54
N THR A 12 9.95 -9.05 14.04
CA THR A 12 10.96 -9.97 13.52
C THR A 12 10.64 -10.35 12.09
N SER A 13 11.66 -10.71 11.32
CA SER A 13 11.48 -11.18 9.95
C SER A 13 10.48 -12.36 9.89
N LYS A 14 10.53 -13.21 10.90
CA LYS A 14 9.64 -14.37 11.01
C LYS A 14 8.18 -13.92 11.13
N GLU A 15 7.90 -12.94 11.99
CA GLU A 15 6.55 -12.42 12.18
C GLU A 15 6.00 -11.80 10.91
N LEU A 16 6.82 -10.99 10.21
CA LEU A 16 6.44 -10.38 8.95
C LEU A 16 6.17 -11.43 7.89
N SER A 17 6.97 -12.49 7.83
CA SER A 17 6.80 -13.58 6.89
C SER A 17 5.48 -14.32 7.14
N GLU A 18 5.14 -14.57 8.38
CA GLU A 18 3.89 -15.24 8.75
C GLU A 18 2.67 -14.39 8.38
N ILE A 19 2.71 -13.09 8.68
CA ILE A 19 1.65 -12.15 8.30
C ILE A 19 1.46 -12.16 6.79
N LYS A 20 2.55 -12.04 6.04
CA LYS A 20 2.52 -12.05 4.58
C LYS A 20 1.93 -13.35 4.03
N LYS A 21 2.35 -14.48 4.56
CA LYS A 21 1.84 -15.79 4.13
C LYS A 21 0.34 -15.88 4.31
N THR A 22 -0.17 -15.48 5.47
CA THR A 22 -1.59 -15.52 5.77
C THR A 22 -2.38 -14.61 4.82
N LEU A 23 -1.91 -13.38 4.63
CA LEU A 23 -2.58 -12.41 3.77
C LEU A 23 -2.56 -12.85 2.31
N LEU A 24 -1.46 -13.40 1.84
CA LEU A 24 -1.35 -13.87 0.45
C LEU A 24 -2.20 -15.10 0.17
N LYS A 25 -2.43 -15.93 1.18
CA LYS A 25 -3.29 -17.10 1.03
C LYS A 25 -4.75 -16.71 0.80
N ASP A 26 -5.24 -15.78 1.61
CA ASP A 26 -6.63 -15.33 1.56
C ASP A 26 -6.87 -14.21 0.54
N HIS A 27 -5.81 -13.44 0.24
CA HIS A 27 -5.88 -12.27 -0.62
C HIS A 27 -4.72 -12.32 -1.61
N PRO A 28 -4.82 -13.15 -2.66
CA PRO A 28 -3.71 -13.31 -3.60
C PRO A 28 -3.37 -12.03 -4.33
N LYS A 29 -2.09 -11.88 -4.64
CA LYS A 29 -1.57 -10.72 -5.35
C LYS A 29 -2.29 -10.53 -6.70
N PRO A 30 -2.75 -9.31 -7.02
CA PRO A 30 -3.37 -9.03 -8.31
C PRO A 30 -2.40 -9.22 -9.47
N LYS A 31 -2.94 -9.32 -10.66
CA LYS A 31 -2.14 -9.39 -11.88
C LYS A 31 -1.59 -8.01 -12.21
N TYR A 32 -0.45 -7.98 -12.90
CA TYR A 32 0.06 -6.71 -13.40
C TYR A 32 -0.88 -6.18 -14.48
N GLY A 33 -1.22 -4.89 -14.35
CA GLY A 33 -2.24 -4.26 -15.16
C GLY A 33 -3.56 -4.07 -14.43
N ASP A 34 -3.78 -4.79 -13.32
CA ASP A 34 -4.93 -4.54 -12.44
C ASP A 34 -4.73 -3.22 -11.71
N HIS A 35 -5.82 -2.67 -11.20
CA HIS A 35 -5.81 -1.32 -10.64
C HIS A 35 -5.61 -1.32 -9.13
N CYS A 36 -4.84 -0.33 -8.66
CA CYS A 36 -4.63 -0.08 -7.25
C CYS A 36 -5.96 0.21 -6.54
N ASP A 37 -6.16 -0.34 -5.36
CA ASP A 37 -7.40 -0.15 -4.58
C ASP A 37 -7.59 1.29 -4.12
N LEU A 38 -6.55 2.09 -4.08
CA LEU A 38 -6.65 3.49 -3.63
C LEU A 38 -6.72 4.49 -4.78
N CYS A 39 -5.74 4.47 -5.68
CA CYS A 39 -5.67 5.48 -6.76
C CYS A 39 -6.38 5.04 -8.04
N ASP A 40 -6.78 3.78 -8.12
CA ASP A 40 -7.47 3.22 -9.29
C ASP A 40 -6.67 3.33 -10.58
N LYS A 41 -5.34 3.26 -10.48
CA LYS A 41 -4.47 3.28 -11.64
C LYS A 41 -3.86 1.90 -11.85
N PRO A 42 -3.59 1.51 -13.12
CA PRO A 42 -3.01 0.20 -13.39
C PRO A 42 -1.61 0.09 -12.79
N VAL A 43 -1.31 -1.07 -12.22
CA VAL A 43 -0.06 -1.33 -11.53
C VAL A 43 0.76 -2.35 -12.29
N TYR A 44 2.00 -2.00 -12.59
CA TYR A 44 2.94 -2.84 -13.31
C TYR A 44 4.05 -3.31 -12.39
N ARG A 45 4.86 -4.25 -12.86
CA ARG A 45 5.95 -4.80 -12.07
C ARG A 45 7.05 -3.77 -11.83
N HIS A 46 7.42 -3.03 -12.88
CA HIS A 46 8.44 -1.99 -12.83
C HIS A 46 7.97 -0.75 -13.56
N LYS A 47 8.51 0.39 -13.16
CA LYS A 47 8.22 1.68 -13.81
C LYS A 47 8.46 1.61 -15.32
N SER A 48 9.53 0.93 -15.74
CA SER A 48 9.89 0.82 -17.14
C SER A 48 8.89 0.00 -17.97
N GLU A 49 8.01 -0.75 -17.34
CA GLU A 49 7.02 -1.57 -18.02
C GLU A 49 5.69 -0.83 -18.24
N ILE A 50 5.56 0.39 -17.73
CA ILE A 50 4.36 1.19 -17.94
C ILE A 50 4.32 1.63 -19.39
N PRO A 51 3.24 1.31 -20.14
CA PRO A 51 3.14 1.71 -21.55
C PRO A 51 3.17 3.22 -21.71
N GLU A 52 3.72 3.67 -22.83
CA GLU A 52 3.75 5.10 -23.15
C GLU A 52 2.33 5.67 -23.19
N GLY A 53 2.14 6.83 -22.59
CA GLY A 53 0.84 7.48 -22.55
C GLY A 53 -0.10 6.97 -21.47
N VAL A 54 0.32 5.96 -20.69
CA VAL A 54 -0.49 5.41 -19.60
C VAL A 54 -0.04 6.02 -18.27
N ASP A 55 -1.00 6.55 -17.51
CA ASP A 55 -0.75 7.04 -16.15
C ASP A 55 -0.80 5.86 -15.18
N GLY A 56 0.27 5.06 -15.21
CA GLY A 56 0.34 3.84 -14.42
C GLY A 56 1.19 3.99 -13.17
N ARG A 57 1.17 2.93 -12.38
CA ARG A 57 1.95 2.80 -11.15
C ARG A 57 2.74 1.51 -11.21
N TRP A 58 3.59 1.26 -10.23
CA TRP A 58 4.36 0.03 -10.17
C TRP A 58 4.53 -0.45 -8.74
N GLY A 59 4.75 -1.76 -8.61
CA GLY A 59 5.05 -2.38 -7.33
C GLY A 59 3.81 -2.62 -6.47
N TRP A 60 3.25 -3.82 -6.52
CA TRP A 60 2.15 -4.18 -5.64
C TRP A 60 2.63 -4.25 -4.19
N GLN A 61 1.86 -3.64 -3.28
CA GLN A 61 2.09 -3.69 -1.84
C GLN A 61 0.85 -4.24 -1.15
N CYS A 62 1.04 -5.27 -0.35
CA CYS A 62 -0.04 -5.82 0.46
C CYS A 62 -0.24 -4.91 1.66
N ASP A 63 -1.35 -4.20 1.69
CA ASP A 63 -1.65 -3.26 2.77
C ASP A 63 -2.44 -3.95 3.87
N HIS A 64 -2.09 -3.65 5.11
CA HIS A 64 -2.75 -4.21 6.27
C HIS A 64 -2.82 -3.18 7.39
N ASP A 65 -3.77 -3.36 8.30
CA ASP A 65 -3.89 -2.54 9.49
C ASP A 65 -2.73 -2.88 10.42
N HIS A 66 -2.00 -1.87 10.87
CA HIS A 66 -0.82 -2.06 11.70
C HIS A 66 -1.17 -2.54 13.12
N ASP A 67 -2.36 -2.24 13.59
CA ASP A 67 -2.79 -2.62 14.93
C ASP A 67 -3.40 -4.03 14.95
N THR A 68 -4.34 -4.28 14.05
CA THR A 68 -5.07 -5.56 14.01
C THR A 68 -4.40 -6.59 13.11
N LYS A 69 -3.51 -6.17 12.22
CA LYS A 69 -2.86 -7.01 11.20
C LYS A 69 -3.85 -7.54 10.15
N GLU A 70 -5.03 -6.97 10.06
CA GLU A 70 -6.02 -7.36 9.07
C GLU A 70 -5.70 -6.78 7.71
N PHE A 71 -5.97 -7.55 6.68
CA PHE A 71 -5.80 -7.12 5.30
C PHE A 71 -6.74 -5.95 4.99
N ARG A 72 -6.22 -4.93 4.29
CA ARG A 72 -7.03 -3.79 3.83
C ARG A 72 -7.15 -3.73 2.31
N GLY A 73 -6.09 -4.05 1.59
CA GLY A 73 -6.14 -4.00 0.14
C GLY A 73 -4.77 -4.16 -0.50
N TRP A 74 -4.77 -4.16 -1.82
CA TRP A 74 -3.54 -4.15 -2.60
C TRP A 74 -3.32 -2.77 -3.18
N LEU A 75 -2.23 -2.14 -2.83
CA LEU A 75 -1.90 -0.78 -3.23
C LEU A 75 -0.64 -0.76 -4.09
N CYS A 76 -0.53 0.26 -4.94
CA CYS A 76 0.75 0.52 -5.59
C CYS A 76 1.73 1.09 -4.56
N LYS A 77 3.00 1.03 -4.88
CA LYS A 77 4.06 1.52 -4.00
C LYS A 77 3.83 2.98 -3.59
N SER A 78 3.44 3.83 -4.53
CA SER A 78 3.20 5.25 -4.26
C SER A 78 2.08 5.47 -3.25
N CYS A 79 0.96 4.77 -3.40
CA CYS A 79 -0.17 4.91 -2.48
C CYS A 79 0.16 4.39 -1.09
N ASN A 80 0.81 3.23 -1.02
CA ASN A 80 1.19 2.65 0.26
C ASN A 80 2.16 3.57 1.02
N THR A 81 3.16 4.09 0.31
CA THR A 81 4.13 5.02 0.89
C THR A 81 3.46 6.34 1.27
N GLY A 82 2.56 6.84 0.42
CA GLY A 82 1.85 8.09 0.66
C GLY A 82 0.96 8.04 1.90
N LEU A 83 0.16 6.98 2.04
CA LEU A 83 -0.67 6.79 3.23
C LEU A 83 0.19 6.74 4.49
N GLY A 84 1.27 5.98 4.44
CA GLY A 84 2.18 5.89 5.58
C GLY A 84 2.82 7.22 5.91
N GLY A 85 3.19 7.98 4.89
CA GLY A 85 3.82 9.28 5.05
C GLY A 85 2.95 10.30 5.77
N ILE A 86 1.63 10.24 5.60
CA ILE A 86 0.72 11.17 6.28
C ILE A 86 0.18 10.62 7.60
N GLY A 87 0.57 9.41 7.99
CA GLY A 87 0.22 8.86 9.30
C GLY A 87 -0.62 7.58 9.30
N ASP A 88 -1.12 7.17 8.15
CA ASP A 88 -1.85 5.90 7.97
C ASP A 88 -3.07 5.73 8.90
N THR A 89 -3.78 6.84 9.19
CA THR A 89 -4.99 6.82 10.00
C THR A 89 -6.09 7.62 9.31
N ILE A 90 -7.34 7.34 9.69
CA ILE A 90 -8.49 8.11 9.21
C ILE A 90 -8.30 9.59 9.54
N GLU A 91 -7.84 9.86 10.75
CA GLU A 91 -7.59 11.23 11.23
C GLU A 91 -6.57 11.96 10.37
N SER A 92 -5.48 11.31 10.02
CA SER A 92 -4.44 11.93 9.20
C SER A 92 -4.94 12.19 7.77
N VAL A 93 -5.75 11.28 7.22
CA VAL A 93 -6.34 11.46 5.89
C VAL A 93 -7.37 12.59 5.92
N GLU A 94 -8.16 12.69 6.97
CA GLU A 94 -9.10 13.79 7.13
C GLU A 94 -8.39 15.14 7.21
N ARG A 95 -7.26 15.20 7.90
CA ARG A 95 -6.43 16.42 7.92
C ARG A 95 -5.93 16.79 6.54
N ALA A 96 -5.50 15.80 5.78
CA ALA A 96 -5.06 16.03 4.40
C ALA A 96 -6.21 16.55 3.55
N LEU A 97 -7.40 16.00 3.72
CA LEU A 97 -8.59 16.45 3.01
C LEU A 97 -8.92 17.92 3.36
N ARG A 98 -8.90 18.27 4.63
CA ARG A 98 -9.15 19.64 5.05
C ARG A 98 -8.11 20.61 4.50
N TYR A 99 -6.86 20.18 4.45
CA TYR A 99 -5.79 20.98 3.87
C TYR A 99 -6.05 21.29 2.40
N LEU A 100 -6.46 20.28 1.64
CA LEU A 100 -6.70 20.44 0.20
C LEU A 100 -7.97 21.25 -0.11
N THR A 101 -8.91 21.30 0.81
CA THR A 101 -10.19 21.97 0.58
C THR A 101 -10.29 23.36 1.21
N LYS A 102 -9.25 23.79 1.90
CA LYS A 102 -9.25 25.13 2.51
C LYS A 102 -9.15 26.26 1.49
#